data_e46ee6b205c22b08c70b058edc7443bf
#
_entry.id   e46ee6b205c22b08c70b058edc7443bf
#
_cell.length_a   1.000
_cell.length_b   1.000
_cell.length_c   1.000
_cell.angle_alpha   90.00
_cell.angle_beta   90.00
_cell.angle_gamma   90.00
#
_symmetry.space_group_name_H-M   'P 1'
#
loop_
_entity.id
_entity.type
_entity.pdbx_description
1 polymer ?
#
loop_
_entity_poly.entity_id
_entity_poly.type
_entity_poly.pdbx_seq_one_letter_code
_entity_poly.pdbx_strand_id
1 'polypeptide(L)'
;VVRLSLTDFRSYRSLRLDCDIRPAVLTGPNGAGKTNLLEAISFLLPGRGLRRARLTDVTRSNAGDVRLGELRWAIAATLDTATGPTEIGTGFEATGEGEDGGRRVSRMNDAPARSQAALGEVFAAVWLVPEMDRLFMEGASARRRFLDRLVAAFDAAHTTRLNEYEQAMRERTRLLRDDKAGFRNADSGWVSALEKRMAESGVALAAARRAFVHRLAAACELGVGPFPAAGVSLVGDAEQWLDNRSALEAEDLFRDALAASRAADREAGRALAGPHRSDIEVVHLQKSRPAAGCSTGEQKALLISIVLAHARLVSLDRGAAPLLLMDEIAAHLDSDRRAALFDEICAVGAQAWMTGTDRELFEAFGDRAQFFRVDNATVRGV
;
A
#
# COMPACT_ATOMS: atom_id res chain seq x y z
N VAL A 1 5.90 -14.98 -6.12
CA VAL A 1 5.93 -15.85 -4.93
C VAL A 1 5.83 -17.27 -5.41
N VAL A 2 6.83 -18.11 -5.12
CA VAL A 2 6.82 -19.54 -5.45
C VAL A 2 6.62 -20.41 -4.21
N ARG A 3 6.83 -19.84 -3.03
CA ARG A 3 6.50 -20.47 -1.74
C ARG A 3 6.06 -19.41 -0.73
N LEU A 4 5.03 -19.72 0.04
CA LEU A 4 4.57 -18.93 1.17
C LEU A 4 4.50 -19.81 2.42
N SER A 5 5.11 -19.37 3.51
CA SER A 5 5.05 -20.03 4.80
C SER A 5 4.53 -19.09 5.89
N LEU A 6 3.62 -19.55 6.70
CA LEU A 6 3.01 -18.80 7.81
C LEU A 6 3.18 -19.59 9.11
N THR A 7 3.42 -18.88 10.20
CA THR A 7 3.42 -19.43 11.56
C THR A 7 2.64 -18.48 12.47
N ASP A 8 1.65 -19.01 13.17
CA ASP A 8 0.76 -18.31 14.12
C ASP A 8 0.24 -16.95 13.62
N PHE A 9 -0.10 -16.91 12.32
CA PHE A 9 -0.60 -15.70 11.67
C PHE A 9 -2.12 -15.79 11.42
N ARG A 10 -2.90 -14.91 12.01
CA ARG A 10 -4.37 -14.86 11.90
C ARG A 10 -5.02 -16.22 12.22
N SER A 11 -5.66 -16.85 11.24
CA SER A 11 -6.27 -18.18 11.39
C SER A 11 -5.28 -19.33 11.22
N TYR A 12 -4.08 -19.07 10.70
CA TYR A 12 -3.10 -20.11 10.37
C TYR A 12 -2.15 -20.38 11.52
N ARG A 13 -2.18 -21.59 12.08
CA ARG A 13 -1.16 -22.05 13.01
C ARG A 13 0.15 -22.32 12.30
N SER A 14 0.08 -23.03 11.19
CA SER A 14 1.19 -23.30 10.31
C SER A 14 0.63 -23.54 8.91
N LEU A 15 1.27 -22.93 7.92
CA LEU A 15 0.97 -23.15 6.51
C LEU A 15 2.27 -23.18 5.74
N ARG A 16 2.38 -24.11 4.79
CA ARG A 16 3.34 -24.05 3.69
C ARG A 16 2.59 -24.27 2.40
N LEU A 17 2.65 -23.30 1.51
CA LEU A 17 2.01 -23.31 0.21
C LEU A 17 3.09 -23.14 -0.87
N ASP A 18 3.29 -24.12 -1.69
CA ASP A 18 4.11 -24.05 -2.91
C ASP A 18 3.19 -23.71 -4.09
N CYS A 19 3.61 -22.81 -4.94
CA CYS A 19 2.89 -22.33 -6.11
C CYS A 19 3.88 -22.00 -7.24
N ASP A 20 3.37 -21.74 -8.43
CA ASP A 20 4.18 -21.27 -9.55
C ASP A 20 3.94 -19.76 -9.82
N ILE A 21 4.51 -19.23 -10.89
CA ILE A 21 4.43 -17.81 -11.23
C ILE A 21 3.09 -17.35 -11.81
N ARG A 22 2.18 -18.30 -12.16
CA ARG A 22 0.84 -17.98 -12.68
C ARG A 22 -0.01 -17.31 -11.59
N PRO A 23 -1.09 -16.62 -11.99
CA PRO A 23 -2.10 -16.15 -11.04
C PRO A 23 -2.58 -17.27 -10.12
N ALA A 24 -2.74 -16.98 -8.83
CA ALA A 24 -3.21 -17.90 -7.79
C ALA A 24 -4.63 -17.51 -7.36
N VAL A 25 -5.59 -18.40 -7.59
CA VAL A 25 -6.99 -18.18 -7.24
C VAL A 25 -7.32 -18.99 -5.98
N LEU A 26 -7.74 -18.29 -4.94
CA LEU A 26 -8.11 -18.83 -3.63
C LEU A 26 -9.63 -18.85 -3.51
N THR A 27 -10.25 -20.03 -3.53
CA THR A 27 -11.71 -20.20 -3.41
C THR A 27 -12.10 -20.88 -2.11
N GLY A 28 -13.31 -20.64 -1.64
CA GLY A 28 -13.85 -21.26 -0.42
C GLY A 28 -14.83 -20.37 0.33
N PRO A 29 -15.46 -20.86 1.40
CA PRO A 29 -16.46 -20.11 2.15
C PRO A 29 -15.91 -18.83 2.79
N ASN A 30 -16.82 -17.93 3.14
CA ASN A 30 -16.45 -16.72 3.87
C ASN A 30 -15.89 -17.10 5.25
N GLY A 31 -14.84 -16.37 5.69
CA GLY A 31 -14.15 -16.68 6.94
C GLY A 31 -13.14 -17.83 6.88
N ALA A 32 -13.00 -18.56 5.75
CA ALA A 32 -12.07 -19.68 5.61
C ALA A 32 -10.58 -19.29 5.74
N GLY A 33 -10.23 -18.00 5.64
CA GLY A 33 -8.85 -17.51 5.74
C GLY A 33 -8.26 -16.99 4.43
N LYS A 34 -9.01 -16.93 3.32
CA LYS A 34 -8.52 -16.46 2.00
C LYS A 34 -7.85 -15.09 2.07
N THR A 35 -8.52 -14.08 2.59
CA THR A 35 -7.99 -12.72 2.74
C THR A 35 -6.78 -12.67 3.67
N ASN A 36 -6.67 -13.59 4.64
CA ASN A 36 -5.50 -13.67 5.52
C ASN A 36 -4.22 -14.06 4.77
N LEU A 37 -4.33 -14.83 3.66
CA LEU A 37 -3.18 -15.12 2.78
C LEU A 37 -2.72 -13.89 2.01
N LEU A 38 -3.65 -13.12 1.45
CA LEU A 38 -3.32 -11.84 0.81
C LEU A 38 -2.71 -10.87 1.80
N GLU A 39 -3.27 -10.81 3.01
CA GLU A 39 -2.73 -9.98 4.09
C GLU A 39 -1.30 -10.39 4.44
N ALA A 40 -1.02 -11.69 4.57
CA ALA A 40 0.32 -12.19 4.83
C ALA A 40 1.33 -11.74 3.76
N ILE A 41 1.00 -11.87 2.48
CA ILE A 41 1.86 -11.40 1.39
C ILE A 41 2.08 -9.89 1.49
N SER A 42 1.04 -9.11 1.80
CA SER A 42 1.15 -7.66 1.96
C SER A 42 2.05 -7.23 3.12
N PHE A 43 2.21 -8.07 4.15
CA PHE A 43 3.14 -7.83 5.27
C PHE A 43 4.61 -8.05 4.88
N LEU A 44 4.91 -8.70 3.78
CA LEU A 44 6.28 -8.79 3.26
C LEU A 44 6.78 -7.46 2.68
N LEU A 45 5.90 -6.48 2.50
CA LEU A 45 6.23 -5.10 2.10
C LEU A 45 6.35 -4.17 3.31
N PRO A 46 6.96 -2.99 3.14
CA PRO A 46 6.94 -1.94 4.16
C PRO A 46 5.51 -1.52 4.53
N GLY A 47 5.28 -1.21 5.80
CA GLY A 47 3.99 -0.75 6.29
C GLY A 47 3.23 -1.80 7.11
N ARG A 48 1.93 -1.61 7.26
CA ARG A 48 1.05 -2.42 8.13
C ARG A 48 0.16 -3.41 7.37
N GLY A 49 0.58 -3.81 6.18
CA GLY A 49 -0.16 -4.75 5.36
C GLY A 49 -1.48 -4.19 4.82
N LEU A 50 -2.24 -5.08 4.20
CA LEU A 50 -3.46 -4.81 3.44
C LEU A 50 -4.57 -4.17 4.28
N ARG A 51 -4.80 -4.66 5.52
CA ARG A 51 -5.83 -4.17 6.45
C ARG A 51 -5.32 -3.15 7.46
N ARG A 52 -4.03 -2.79 7.44
CA ARG A 52 -3.39 -1.86 8.38
C ARG A 52 -3.53 -2.27 9.86
N ALA A 53 -3.55 -3.55 10.12
CA ALA A 53 -3.70 -4.10 11.46
C ALA A 53 -2.53 -3.70 12.38
N ARG A 54 -2.76 -3.68 13.68
CA ARG A 54 -1.66 -3.66 14.65
C ARG A 54 -0.90 -4.97 14.55
N LEU A 55 0.39 -4.94 14.83
CA LEU A 55 1.23 -6.16 14.74
C LEU A 55 0.79 -7.23 15.74
N THR A 56 0.22 -6.82 16.86
CA THR A 56 -0.39 -7.70 17.86
C THR A 56 -1.67 -8.37 17.38
N ASP A 57 -2.49 -7.64 16.62
CA ASP A 57 -3.82 -8.12 16.19
C ASP A 57 -3.75 -9.21 15.11
N VAL A 58 -2.58 -9.42 14.51
CA VAL A 58 -2.37 -10.48 13.50
C VAL A 58 -1.85 -11.77 14.10
N THR A 59 -1.44 -11.77 15.38
CA THR A 59 -1.11 -12.99 16.10
C THR A 59 -2.35 -13.88 16.20
N ARG A 60 -2.19 -15.18 16.02
CA ARG A 60 -3.29 -16.14 16.14
C ARG A 60 -3.84 -16.14 17.59
N SER A 61 -5.15 -16.07 17.76
CA SER A 61 -5.82 -15.90 19.07
C SER A 61 -5.51 -17.00 20.10
N ASN A 62 -5.06 -18.17 19.67
CA ASN A 62 -4.70 -19.31 20.52
C ASN A 62 -3.20 -19.66 20.40
N ALA A 63 -2.37 -18.69 20.00
CA ALA A 63 -0.92 -18.85 20.12
C ALA A 63 -0.58 -18.93 21.61
N GLY A 64 0.20 -19.92 22.03
CA GLY A 64 0.61 -20.07 23.43
C GLY A 64 1.47 -18.88 23.88
N ASP A 65 1.84 -18.87 25.16
CA ASP A 65 2.77 -17.88 25.70
C ASP A 65 4.11 -17.93 24.95
N VAL A 66 4.53 -16.76 24.47
CA VAL A 66 5.75 -16.58 23.68
C VAL A 66 6.84 -16.01 24.59
N ARG A 67 8.01 -16.64 24.62
CA ARG A 67 9.14 -16.18 25.43
C ARG A 67 9.78 -14.94 24.80
N LEU A 68 10.50 -14.20 25.63
CA LEU A 68 11.30 -13.07 25.18
C LEU A 68 12.27 -13.50 24.06
N GLY A 69 12.28 -12.79 22.95
CA GLY A 69 13.09 -13.09 21.77
C GLY A 69 12.50 -14.10 20.80
N GLU A 70 11.36 -14.74 21.12
CA GLU A 70 10.64 -15.62 20.21
C GLU A 70 9.68 -14.83 19.31
N LEU A 71 9.36 -15.39 18.14
CA LEU A 71 8.39 -14.79 17.21
C LEU A 71 6.97 -15.16 17.62
N ARG A 72 6.11 -14.15 17.84
CA ARG A 72 4.67 -14.33 18.04
C ARG A 72 3.96 -14.79 16.78
N TRP A 73 4.42 -14.32 15.64
CA TRP A 73 4.02 -14.77 14.32
C TRP A 73 5.15 -14.57 13.32
N ALA A 74 5.16 -15.35 12.27
CA ALA A 74 6.12 -15.22 11.18
C ALA A 74 5.47 -15.46 9.82
N ILE A 75 5.97 -14.75 8.82
CA ILE A 75 5.67 -14.92 7.40
C ILE A 75 7.00 -15.03 6.68
N ALA A 76 7.16 -16.05 5.84
CA ALA A 76 8.28 -16.17 4.92
C ALA A 76 7.80 -16.49 3.52
N ALA A 77 8.49 -15.97 2.52
CA ALA A 77 8.21 -16.28 1.13
C ALA A 77 9.50 -16.46 0.34
N THR A 78 9.48 -17.38 -0.62
CA THR A 78 10.48 -17.47 -1.68
C THR A 78 9.91 -16.78 -2.91
N LEU A 79 10.61 -15.79 -3.41
CA LEU A 79 10.28 -15.05 -4.62
C LEU A 79 11.16 -15.54 -5.76
N ASP A 80 10.58 -15.72 -6.93
CA ASP A 80 11.34 -15.85 -8.18
C ASP A 80 11.58 -14.44 -8.71
N THR A 81 12.84 -14.01 -8.71
CA THR A 81 13.24 -12.66 -9.12
C THR A 81 14.19 -12.73 -10.30
N ALA A 82 14.40 -11.60 -10.99
CA ALA A 82 15.32 -11.52 -12.11
C ALA A 82 16.77 -11.92 -11.74
N THR A 83 17.13 -11.82 -10.45
CA THR A 83 18.45 -12.22 -9.92
C THR A 83 18.47 -13.63 -9.35
N GLY A 84 17.37 -14.39 -9.49
CA GLY A 84 17.21 -15.74 -8.95
C GLY A 84 16.32 -15.78 -7.71
N PRO A 85 16.15 -16.99 -7.12
CA PRO A 85 15.31 -17.18 -5.95
C PRO A 85 15.79 -16.32 -4.78
N THR A 86 14.89 -15.54 -4.19
CA THR A 86 15.18 -14.67 -3.04
C THR A 86 14.21 -15.03 -1.91
N GLU A 87 14.76 -15.33 -0.74
CA GLU A 87 13.98 -15.59 0.45
C GLU A 87 13.78 -14.30 1.25
N ILE A 88 12.55 -13.99 1.56
CA ILE A 88 12.19 -12.85 2.40
C ILE A 88 11.29 -13.30 3.54
N GLY A 89 11.44 -12.67 4.69
CA GLY A 89 10.63 -12.96 5.85
C GLY A 89 10.37 -11.74 6.72
N THR A 90 9.26 -11.77 7.43
CA THR A 90 8.93 -10.80 8.47
C THR A 90 8.23 -11.49 9.62
N GLY A 91 8.40 -10.98 10.83
CA GLY A 91 7.76 -11.50 12.01
C GLY A 91 7.65 -10.45 13.11
N PHE A 92 6.95 -10.79 14.17
CA PHE A 92 6.79 -9.96 15.34
C PHE A 92 7.49 -10.65 16.53
N GLU A 93 8.62 -10.10 16.94
CA GLU A 93 9.46 -10.61 18.02
C GLU A 93 9.04 -10.01 19.36
N ALA A 94 8.83 -10.85 20.36
CA ALA A 94 8.52 -10.41 21.72
C ALA A 94 9.75 -9.75 22.36
N THR A 95 9.63 -8.51 22.82
CA THR A 95 10.73 -7.74 23.45
C THR A 95 10.45 -7.37 24.91
N GLY A 96 9.32 -7.81 25.52
CA GLY A 96 8.96 -7.52 26.89
C GLY A 96 7.80 -8.40 27.35
N GLU A 97 7.44 -8.27 28.62
CA GLU A 97 6.25 -8.89 29.18
C GLU A 97 5.00 -8.15 28.69
N GLY A 98 3.95 -8.90 28.36
CA GLY A 98 2.66 -8.39 27.88
C GLY A 98 2.46 -8.52 26.37
N GLU A 99 1.20 -8.37 25.94
CA GLU A 99 0.78 -8.56 24.56
C GLU A 99 1.33 -7.49 23.61
N ASP A 100 1.54 -6.27 24.08
CA ASP A 100 1.99 -5.13 23.27
C ASP A 100 3.53 -5.01 23.17
N GLY A 101 4.29 -5.77 23.97
CA GLY A 101 5.75 -5.74 24.00
C GLY A 101 6.37 -6.49 22.81
N GLY A 102 6.76 -5.77 21.74
CA GLY A 102 7.43 -6.43 20.63
C GLY A 102 7.84 -5.49 19.50
N ARG A 103 8.68 -6.02 18.62
CA ARG A 103 9.14 -5.31 17.43
C ARG A 103 8.97 -6.15 16.17
N ARG A 104 8.71 -5.50 15.06
CA ARG A 104 8.75 -6.16 13.75
C ARG A 104 10.20 -6.39 13.35
N VAL A 105 10.51 -7.62 12.96
CA VAL A 105 11.78 -8.01 12.38
C VAL A 105 11.58 -8.39 10.91
N SER A 106 12.62 -8.18 10.10
CA SER A 106 12.61 -8.56 8.68
C SER A 106 13.94 -9.22 8.30
N ARG A 107 13.90 -10.22 7.44
CA ARG A 107 15.04 -10.97 6.95
C ARG A 107 15.03 -11.06 5.43
N MET A 108 16.21 -11.21 4.86
CA MET A 108 16.43 -11.45 3.44
C MET A 108 17.60 -12.41 3.29
N ASN A 109 17.40 -13.55 2.61
CA ASN A 109 18.41 -14.59 2.41
C ASN A 109 19.14 -14.95 3.72
N ASP A 110 18.36 -15.33 4.75
CA ASP A 110 18.82 -15.69 6.10
C ASP A 110 19.50 -14.59 6.92
N ALA A 111 19.76 -13.41 6.36
CA ALA A 111 20.31 -12.27 7.07
C ALA A 111 19.23 -11.29 7.52
N PRO A 112 19.45 -10.53 8.63
CA PRO A 112 18.59 -9.41 8.96
C PRO A 112 18.53 -8.39 7.80
N ALA A 113 17.34 -7.98 7.38
CA ALA A 113 17.20 -6.92 6.38
C ALA A 113 17.69 -5.59 6.97
N ARG A 114 18.39 -4.79 6.16
CA ARG A 114 18.89 -3.45 6.57
C ARG A 114 17.77 -2.53 7.08
N SER A 115 16.57 -2.64 6.49
CA SER A 115 15.37 -1.95 6.89
C SER A 115 14.15 -2.65 6.28
N GLN A 116 12.95 -2.30 6.73
CA GLN A 116 11.74 -2.77 6.05
C GLN A 116 11.64 -2.23 4.61
N ALA A 117 12.18 -1.04 4.34
CA ALA A 117 12.20 -0.45 3.01
C ALA A 117 13.00 -1.31 2.01
N ALA A 118 14.07 -2.00 2.46
CA ALA A 118 14.86 -2.88 1.61
C ALA A 118 14.04 -4.04 1.00
N LEU A 119 12.98 -4.50 1.67
CA LEU A 119 12.07 -5.50 1.09
C LEU A 119 11.30 -4.95 -0.12
N GLY A 120 10.98 -3.65 -0.14
CA GLY A 120 10.33 -2.97 -1.27
C GLY A 120 11.24 -2.83 -2.51
N GLU A 121 12.55 -2.98 -2.35
CA GLU A 121 13.50 -3.01 -3.47
C GLU A 121 13.44 -4.35 -4.22
N VAL A 122 13.14 -5.45 -3.50
CA VAL A 122 13.09 -6.80 -4.08
C VAL A 122 11.85 -7.00 -4.93
N PHE A 123 10.69 -6.58 -4.44
CA PHE A 123 9.44 -6.71 -5.17
C PHE A 123 8.48 -5.59 -4.82
N ALA A 124 7.51 -5.39 -5.69
CA ALA A 124 6.39 -4.48 -5.48
C ALA A 124 5.08 -5.26 -5.41
N ALA A 125 4.11 -4.74 -4.67
CA ALA A 125 2.74 -5.23 -4.73
C ALA A 125 1.75 -4.07 -4.63
N VAL A 126 0.62 -4.25 -5.30
CA VAL A 126 -0.54 -3.38 -5.21
C VAL A 126 -1.76 -4.24 -4.92
N TRP A 127 -2.72 -3.68 -4.19
CA TRP A 127 -3.91 -4.44 -3.82
C TRP A 127 -5.21 -3.69 -4.04
N LEU A 128 -6.24 -4.47 -4.33
CA LEU A 128 -7.63 -4.07 -4.37
C LEU A 128 -8.40 -4.90 -3.35
N VAL A 129 -9.07 -4.23 -2.43
CA VAL A 129 -9.89 -4.84 -1.39
C VAL A 129 -11.28 -4.20 -1.39
N PRO A 130 -12.33 -4.88 -0.89
CA PRO A 130 -13.71 -4.36 -0.93
C PRO A 130 -13.86 -2.98 -0.29
N GLU A 131 -13.10 -2.66 0.75
CA GLU A 131 -13.12 -1.34 1.39
C GLU A 131 -12.74 -0.22 0.42
N MET A 132 -11.95 -0.52 -0.62
CA MET A 132 -11.53 0.47 -1.61
C MET A 132 -12.59 0.77 -2.67
N ASP A 133 -13.66 -0.01 -2.77
CA ASP A 133 -14.78 0.26 -3.69
C ASP A 133 -15.41 1.64 -3.43
N ARG A 134 -15.23 2.19 -2.21
CA ARG A 134 -15.69 3.54 -1.82
C ARG A 134 -14.58 4.60 -1.82
N LEU A 135 -13.40 4.31 -2.37
CA LEU A 135 -12.21 5.18 -2.31
C LEU A 135 -12.51 6.62 -2.78
N PHE A 136 -13.26 6.76 -3.87
CA PHE A 136 -13.57 8.07 -4.44
C PHE A 136 -14.64 8.82 -3.65
N MET A 137 -15.42 8.13 -2.83
CA MET A 137 -16.42 8.71 -1.92
C MET A 137 -15.86 9.06 -0.55
N GLU A 138 -14.73 8.47 -0.18
CA GLU A 138 -14.06 8.73 1.10
C GLU A 138 -13.32 10.07 1.09
N GLY A 139 -12.79 10.44 2.25
CA GLY A 139 -11.99 11.66 2.39
C GLY A 139 -10.60 11.55 1.74
N ALA A 140 -9.98 12.69 1.46
CA ALA A 140 -8.65 12.82 0.84
C ALA A 140 -7.57 11.93 1.50
N SER A 141 -7.68 11.64 2.80
CA SER A 141 -6.72 10.78 3.52
C SER A 141 -6.68 9.34 2.97
N ALA A 142 -7.83 8.78 2.58
CA ALA A 142 -7.87 7.44 1.97
C ALA A 142 -7.24 7.45 0.58
N ARG A 143 -7.56 8.46 -0.24
CA ARG A 143 -7.00 8.63 -1.57
C ARG A 143 -5.49 8.87 -1.56
N ARG A 144 -4.97 9.69 -0.61
CA ARG A 144 -3.51 9.84 -0.44
C ARG A 144 -2.83 8.52 -0.10
N ARG A 145 -3.39 7.74 0.83
CA ARG A 145 -2.82 6.43 1.18
C ARG A 145 -2.79 5.46 -0.01
N PHE A 146 -3.81 5.54 -0.85
CA PHE A 146 -3.83 4.77 -2.10
C PHE A 146 -2.71 5.25 -3.03
N LEU A 147 -2.61 6.56 -3.27
CA LEU A 147 -1.55 7.16 -4.08
C LEU A 147 -0.16 6.79 -3.55
N ASP A 148 0.11 7.00 -2.26
CA ASP A 148 1.41 6.73 -1.66
C ASP A 148 1.84 5.27 -1.80
N ARG A 149 0.88 4.34 -1.80
CA ARG A 149 1.15 2.93 -2.07
C ARG A 149 1.52 2.68 -3.53
N LEU A 150 0.83 3.32 -4.47
CA LEU A 150 1.19 3.22 -5.89
C LEU A 150 2.58 3.80 -6.15
N VAL A 151 2.89 4.96 -5.56
CA VAL A 151 4.22 5.58 -5.65
C VAL A 151 5.29 4.69 -5.02
N ALA A 152 5.03 4.09 -3.85
CA ALA A 152 5.99 3.22 -3.17
C ALA A 152 6.31 1.93 -3.95
N ALA A 153 5.37 1.42 -4.74
CA ALA A 153 5.62 0.29 -5.64
C ALA A 153 6.54 0.67 -6.81
N PHE A 154 6.59 1.95 -7.16
CA PHE A 154 7.42 2.52 -8.20
C PHE A 154 8.78 3.02 -7.66
N ASP A 155 8.75 3.72 -6.53
CA ASP A 155 9.91 4.29 -5.81
C ASP A 155 9.95 3.76 -4.36
N ALA A 156 10.83 2.81 -4.10
CA ALA A 156 10.98 2.18 -2.78
C ALA A 156 11.35 3.19 -1.66
N ALA A 157 12.03 4.31 -1.99
CA ALA A 157 12.39 5.35 -1.03
C ALA A 157 11.18 6.19 -0.58
N HIS A 158 10.05 6.14 -1.30
CA HIS A 158 8.86 6.93 -0.99
C HIS A 158 8.33 6.68 0.44
N THR A 159 8.29 5.41 0.86
CA THR A 159 7.84 5.05 2.22
C THR A 159 8.73 5.66 3.31
N THR A 160 10.03 5.74 3.09
CA THR A 160 10.98 6.35 4.03
C THR A 160 10.71 7.85 4.14
N ARG A 161 10.60 8.55 3.00
CA ARG A 161 10.28 9.99 2.96
C ARG A 161 8.95 10.31 3.65
N LEU A 162 7.93 9.48 3.42
CA LEU A 162 6.62 9.63 4.05
C LEU A 162 6.72 9.49 5.58
N ASN A 163 7.44 8.47 6.07
CA ASN A 163 7.63 8.25 7.50
C ASN A 163 8.39 9.39 8.17
N GLU A 164 9.46 9.91 7.54
CA GLU A 164 10.26 11.03 8.02
C GLU A 164 9.41 12.31 8.12
N TYR A 165 8.63 12.59 7.08
CA TYR A 165 7.71 13.72 7.06
C TYR A 165 6.65 13.61 8.16
N GLU A 166 5.97 12.46 8.27
CA GLU A 166 4.94 12.23 9.28
C GLU A 166 5.49 12.27 10.70
N GLN A 167 6.72 11.79 10.92
CA GLN A 167 7.36 11.86 12.23
C GLN A 167 7.64 13.30 12.61
N ALA A 168 8.29 14.09 11.76
CA ALA A 168 8.58 15.48 12.02
C ALA A 168 7.30 16.31 12.26
N MET A 169 6.26 16.05 11.47
CA MET A 169 4.95 16.68 11.63
C MET A 169 4.30 16.36 12.98
N ARG A 170 4.33 15.09 13.42
CA ARG A 170 3.80 14.69 14.73
C ARG A 170 4.56 15.33 15.88
N GLU A 171 5.89 15.36 15.80
CA GLU A 171 6.75 15.97 16.82
C GLU A 171 6.52 17.48 16.92
N ARG A 172 6.47 18.20 15.76
CA ARG A 172 6.12 19.62 15.71
C ARG A 172 4.75 19.89 16.32
N THR A 173 3.74 19.12 15.92
CA THR A 173 2.38 19.29 16.45
C THR A 173 2.33 19.10 17.96
N ARG A 174 3.07 18.12 18.50
CA ARG A 174 3.17 17.88 19.94
C ARG A 174 3.80 19.08 20.65
N LEU A 175 4.93 19.59 20.16
CA LEU A 175 5.61 20.75 20.77
C LEU A 175 4.71 21.99 20.80
N LEU A 176 4.01 22.30 19.70
CA LEU A 176 3.08 23.43 19.63
C LEU A 176 1.89 23.28 20.58
N ARG A 177 1.43 22.06 20.84
CA ARG A 177 0.36 21.77 21.80
C ARG A 177 0.83 21.87 23.24
N ASP A 178 2.02 21.38 23.57
CA ASP A 178 2.61 21.46 24.91
C ASP A 178 2.87 22.91 25.32
N ASP A 179 3.27 23.77 24.38
CA ASP A 179 3.40 25.21 24.56
C ASP A 179 2.04 25.87 24.88
N LYS A 180 0.97 25.51 24.16
CA LYS A 180 -0.41 25.98 24.45
C LYS A 180 -0.86 25.62 25.86
N ALA A 181 -0.49 24.46 26.35
CA ALA A 181 -0.85 23.96 27.68
C ALA A 181 0.00 24.58 28.82
N GLY A 182 1.02 25.39 28.48
CA GLY A 182 1.91 26.01 29.48
C GLY A 182 2.89 25.04 30.14
N PHE A 183 3.00 23.81 29.65
CA PHE A 183 3.90 22.79 30.21
C PHE A 183 5.38 23.04 29.86
N ARG A 184 5.66 23.70 28.74
CA ARG A 184 6.99 24.10 28.29
C ARG A 184 6.88 25.27 27.32
N ASN A 185 7.78 26.26 27.41
CA ASN A 185 8.02 27.14 26.27
C ASN A 185 8.64 26.29 25.17
N ALA A 186 7.93 26.11 24.06
CA ALA A 186 8.50 25.41 22.91
C ALA A 186 9.79 26.13 22.51
N ASP A 187 10.92 25.41 22.56
CA ASP A 187 12.18 25.95 22.05
C ASP A 187 11.97 26.26 20.57
N SER A 188 12.00 27.57 20.24
CA SER A 188 11.78 28.06 18.88
C SER A 188 12.80 27.45 17.89
N GLY A 189 14.01 27.14 18.37
CA GLY A 189 15.06 26.51 17.59
C GLY A 189 14.68 25.06 17.24
N TRP A 190 14.10 24.32 18.19
CA TRP A 190 13.66 22.94 17.92
C TRP A 190 12.47 22.88 16.95
N VAL A 191 11.48 23.74 17.14
CA VAL A 191 10.36 23.86 16.19
C VAL A 191 10.86 24.17 14.78
N SER A 192 11.80 25.13 14.64
CA SER A 192 12.41 25.48 13.35
C SER A 192 13.19 24.33 12.72
N ALA A 193 13.90 23.53 13.52
CA ALA A 193 14.59 22.33 13.03
C ALA A 193 13.63 21.27 12.49
N LEU A 194 12.49 21.07 13.17
CA LEU A 194 11.43 20.17 12.69
C LEU A 194 10.76 20.70 11.42
N GLU A 195 10.53 22.02 11.33
CA GLU A 195 9.98 22.64 10.12
C GLU A 195 10.92 22.52 8.92
N LYS A 196 12.23 22.67 9.13
CA LYS A 196 13.24 22.38 8.10
C LYS A 196 13.13 20.92 7.62
N ARG A 197 13.09 19.96 8.55
CA ARG A 197 12.97 18.55 8.23
C ARG A 197 11.64 18.22 7.52
N MET A 198 10.54 18.86 7.92
CA MET A 198 9.25 18.75 7.23
C MET A 198 9.32 19.32 5.81
N ALA A 199 10.02 20.45 5.59
CA ALA A 199 10.18 21.07 4.29
C ALA A 199 10.96 20.14 3.34
N GLU A 200 12.14 19.67 3.75
CA GLU A 200 12.98 18.76 2.98
C GLU A 200 12.23 17.46 2.58
N SER A 201 11.71 16.74 3.57
CA SER A 201 11.00 15.48 3.33
C SER A 201 9.65 15.68 2.62
N GLY A 202 8.95 16.77 2.92
CA GLY A 202 7.64 17.10 2.35
C GLY A 202 7.71 17.52 0.89
N VAL A 203 8.70 18.31 0.50
CA VAL A 203 8.92 18.67 -0.90
C VAL A 203 9.37 17.45 -1.71
N ALA A 204 10.27 16.62 -1.17
CA ALA A 204 10.67 15.38 -1.81
C ALA A 204 9.48 14.42 -2.01
N LEU A 205 8.55 14.36 -1.03
CA LEU A 205 7.31 13.58 -1.11
C LEU A 205 6.38 14.11 -2.21
N ALA A 206 6.15 15.43 -2.26
CA ALA A 206 5.31 16.08 -3.26
C ALA A 206 5.89 15.91 -4.67
N ALA A 207 7.20 16.08 -4.84
CA ALA A 207 7.90 15.88 -6.11
C ALA A 207 7.75 14.43 -6.62
N ALA A 208 7.93 13.43 -5.75
CA ALA A 208 7.75 12.03 -6.11
C ALA A 208 6.31 11.72 -6.54
N ARG A 209 5.30 12.21 -5.80
CA ARG A 209 3.89 12.07 -6.17
C ARG A 209 3.59 12.70 -7.51
N ARG A 210 4.07 13.94 -7.74
CA ARG A 210 3.85 14.68 -8.98
C ARG A 210 4.45 13.96 -10.18
N ALA A 211 5.70 13.55 -10.10
CA ALA A 211 6.39 12.83 -11.18
C ALA A 211 5.68 11.50 -11.50
N PHE A 212 5.24 10.78 -10.48
CA PHE A 212 4.50 9.54 -10.65
C PHE A 212 3.10 9.76 -11.24
N VAL A 213 2.32 10.72 -10.73
CA VAL A 213 0.95 11.00 -11.23
C VAL A 213 0.96 11.44 -12.68
N HIS A 214 1.96 12.21 -13.10
CA HIS A 214 2.12 12.58 -14.52
C HIS A 214 2.24 11.34 -15.43
N ARG A 215 3.05 10.34 -15.03
CA ARG A 215 3.20 9.09 -15.79
C ARG A 215 1.94 8.22 -15.71
N LEU A 216 1.33 8.15 -14.52
CA LEU A 216 0.10 7.38 -14.31
C LEU A 216 -1.06 7.93 -15.12
N ALA A 217 -1.22 9.26 -15.18
CA ALA A 217 -2.26 9.92 -15.96
C ALA A 217 -2.17 9.54 -17.45
N ALA A 218 -0.98 9.66 -18.04
CA ALA A 218 -0.75 9.25 -19.44
C ALA A 218 -1.08 7.76 -19.69
N ALA A 219 -0.73 6.87 -18.74
CA ALA A 219 -1.06 5.46 -18.87
C ALA A 219 -2.57 5.17 -18.71
N CYS A 220 -3.25 5.90 -17.83
CA CYS A 220 -4.69 5.76 -17.61
C CYS A 220 -5.54 6.31 -18.78
N GLU A 221 -5.07 7.35 -19.47
CA GLU A 221 -5.73 7.92 -20.64
C GLU A 221 -5.79 6.94 -21.84
N LEU A 222 -4.80 6.06 -21.96
CA LEU A 222 -4.78 5.02 -22.99
C LEU A 222 -5.90 3.98 -22.80
N GLY A 223 -6.44 3.87 -21.60
CA GLY A 223 -7.41 2.85 -21.23
C GLY A 223 -6.83 1.44 -21.16
N VAL A 224 -7.62 0.50 -20.63
CA VAL A 224 -7.24 -0.91 -20.48
C VAL A 224 -8.43 -1.78 -20.81
N GLY A 225 -8.45 -2.39 -22.00
CA GLY A 225 -9.55 -3.25 -22.44
C GLY A 225 -10.92 -2.54 -22.32
N PRO A 226 -11.96 -3.19 -21.74
CA PRO A 226 -13.29 -2.60 -21.56
C PRO A 226 -13.40 -1.68 -20.33
N PHE A 227 -12.28 -1.44 -19.62
CA PHE A 227 -12.26 -0.56 -18.46
C PHE A 227 -12.19 0.91 -18.91
N PRO A 228 -12.87 1.83 -18.21
CA PRO A 228 -12.89 3.22 -18.60
C PRO A 228 -11.51 3.87 -18.48
N ALA A 229 -11.22 4.77 -19.42
CA ALA A 229 -10.06 5.64 -19.31
C ALA A 229 -10.29 6.63 -18.15
N ALA A 230 -9.24 6.84 -17.35
CA ALA A 230 -9.26 7.71 -16.19
C ALA A 230 -8.35 8.92 -16.39
N GLY A 231 -8.88 10.12 -16.19
CA GLY A 231 -8.09 11.31 -15.96
C GLY A 231 -7.66 11.34 -14.50
N VAL A 232 -6.36 11.44 -14.25
CA VAL A 232 -5.80 11.43 -12.90
C VAL A 232 -4.99 12.70 -12.71
N SER A 233 -5.28 13.47 -11.67
CA SER A 233 -4.55 14.69 -11.34
C SER A 233 -4.26 14.79 -9.84
N LEU A 234 -3.23 15.56 -9.48
CA LEU A 234 -2.81 15.79 -8.11
C LEU A 234 -3.05 17.26 -7.76
N VAL A 235 -3.72 17.50 -6.63
CA VAL A 235 -4.11 18.83 -6.18
C VAL A 235 -3.57 19.06 -4.77
N GLY A 236 -2.87 20.17 -4.56
CA GLY A 236 -2.36 20.58 -3.25
C GLY A 236 -1.38 21.74 -3.35
N ASP A 237 -1.21 22.45 -2.23
CA ASP A 237 -0.30 23.60 -2.14
C ASP A 237 1.16 23.18 -2.36
N ALA A 238 1.54 22.01 -1.81
CA ALA A 238 2.91 21.51 -1.91
C ALA A 238 3.30 21.20 -3.36
N GLU A 239 2.37 20.72 -4.15
CA GLU A 239 2.55 20.43 -5.56
C GLU A 239 2.61 21.72 -6.39
N GLN A 240 1.81 22.73 -6.05
CA GLN A 240 1.82 24.04 -6.69
C GLN A 240 3.14 24.78 -6.45
N TRP A 241 3.77 24.63 -5.30
CA TRP A 241 5.09 25.24 -5.06
C TRP A 241 6.15 24.71 -6.02
N LEU A 242 5.98 23.51 -6.57
CA LEU A 242 6.90 22.89 -7.52
C LEU A 242 6.60 23.24 -8.99
N ASP A 243 5.51 23.95 -9.29
CA ASP A 243 5.08 24.13 -10.70
C ASP A 243 6.08 24.92 -11.55
N ASN A 244 6.73 25.92 -11.00
CA ASN A 244 7.69 26.74 -11.74
C ASN A 244 8.89 27.13 -10.88
N ARG A 245 9.23 26.30 -9.89
CA ARG A 245 10.32 26.57 -8.94
C ARG A 245 11.19 25.35 -8.75
N SER A 246 12.42 25.58 -8.35
CA SER A 246 13.31 24.51 -7.92
C SER A 246 12.83 23.88 -6.60
N ALA A 247 13.29 22.68 -6.31
CA ALA A 247 12.99 22.02 -5.04
C ALA A 247 13.41 22.88 -3.83
N LEU A 248 14.56 23.53 -3.92
CA LEU A 248 15.09 24.38 -2.85
C LEU A 248 14.17 25.60 -2.57
N GLU A 249 13.70 26.26 -3.63
CA GLU A 249 12.74 27.36 -3.49
C GLU A 249 11.40 26.88 -2.90
N ALA A 250 10.94 25.69 -3.28
CA ALA A 250 9.74 25.09 -2.70
C ALA A 250 9.93 24.73 -1.22
N GLU A 251 11.12 24.25 -0.82
CA GLU A 251 11.47 24.01 0.58
C GLU A 251 11.47 25.29 1.42
N ASP A 252 12.03 26.38 0.88
CA ASP A 252 12.01 27.69 1.54
C ASP A 252 10.58 28.20 1.73
N LEU A 253 9.76 28.15 0.69
CA LEU A 253 8.33 28.53 0.76
C LEU A 253 7.57 27.68 1.78
N PHE A 254 7.80 26.38 1.81
CA PHE A 254 7.12 25.51 2.76
C PHE A 254 7.57 25.80 4.20
N ARG A 255 8.84 26.01 4.42
CA ARG A 255 9.37 26.39 5.74
C ARG A 255 8.76 27.71 6.22
N ASP A 256 8.68 28.72 5.35
CA ASP A 256 8.07 30.00 5.66
C ASP A 256 6.57 29.87 5.95
N ALA A 257 5.84 29.05 5.19
CA ALA A 257 4.43 28.74 5.44
C ALA A 257 4.23 28.04 6.81
N LEU A 258 5.10 27.10 7.18
CA LEU A 258 5.06 26.42 8.48
C LEU A 258 5.34 27.40 9.63
N ALA A 259 6.34 28.29 9.46
CA ALA A 259 6.66 29.32 10.46
C ALA A 259 5.51 30.31 10.64
N ALA A 260 4.91 30.77 9.55
CA ALA A 260 3.77 31.69 9.59
C ALA A 260 2.50 31.05 10.19
N SER A 261 2.31 29.73 10.01
CA SER A 261 1.11 29.01 10.49
C SER A 261 1.20 28.54 11.94
N ARG A 262 2.31 28.72 12.67
CA ARG A 262 2.51 28.17 14.03
C ARG A 262 1.35 28.46 14.98
N ALA A 263 0.84 29.69 15.00
CA ALA A 263 -0.28 30.08 15.87
C ALA A 263 -1.58 29.37 15.47
N ALA A 264 -1.89 29.31 14.18
CA ALA A 264 -3.08 28.63 13.66
C ALA A 264 -2.99 27.11 13.85
N ASP A 265 -1.82 26.52 13.60
CA ASP A 265 -1.57 25.08 13.79
C ASP A 265 -1.70 24.68 15.26
N ARG A 266 -1.20 25.52 16.17
CA ARG A 266 -1.34 25.35 17.63
C ARG A 266 -2.81 25.37 18.04
N GLU A 267 -3.58 26.32 17.50
CA GLU A 267 -5.01 26.42 17.78
C GLU A 267 -5.79 25.23 17.22
N ALA A 268 -5.52 24.83 15.97
CA ALA A 268 -6.15 23.69 15.31
C ALA A 268 -5.68 22.33 15.86
N GLY A 269 -4.57 22.27 16.59
CA GLY A 269 -3.94 21.03 17.08
C GLY A 269 -3.38 20.14 15.96
N ARG A 270 -3.12 20.69 14.78
CA ARG A 270 -2.62 19.99 13.59
C ARG A 270 -1.93 20.96 12.63
N ALA A 271 -1.05 20.44 11.77
CA ALA A 271 -0.48 21.24 10.68
C ALA A 271 -1.55 21.52 9.59
N LEU A 272 -1.59 22.76 9.09
CA LEU A 272 -2.56 23.24 8.12
C LEU A 272 -1.99 23.33 6.69
N ALA A 273 -0.66 23.30 6.53
CA ALA A 273 0.03 23.37 5.25
C ALA A 273 0.94 22.15 5.04
N GLY A 274 1.04 21.66 3.81
CA GLY A 274 1.96 20.61 3.38
C GLY A 274 1.33 19.41 2.67
N PRO A 275 2.14 18.44 2.20
CA PRO A 275 1.71 17.34 1.33
C PRO A 275 0.74 16.34 1.99
N HIS A 276 0.56 16.39 3.31
CA HIS A 276 -0.49 15.64 4.00
C HIS A 276 -1.90 16.20 3.75
N ARG A 277 -2.00 17.33 3.06
CA ARG A 277 -3.27 17.96 2.65
C ARG A 277 -3.58 17.80 1.16
N SER A 278 -2.60 17.37 0.37
CA SER A 278 -2.80 17.09 -1.06
C SER A 278 -3.88 16.04 -1.29
N ASP A 279 -4.48 16.04 -2.46
CA ASP A 279 -5.47 15.06 -2.88
C ASP A 279 -5.20 14.59 -4.31
N ILE A 280 -5.70 13.40 -4.64
CA ILE A 280 -5.76 12.88 -6.00
C ILE A 280 -7.20 12.99 -6.50
N GLU A 281 -7.38 13.62 -7.63
CA GLU A 281 -8.65 13.70 -8.33
C GLU A 281 -8.68 12.71 -9.49
N VAL A 282 -9.82 12.04 -9.64
CA VAL A 282 -10.04 11.06 -10.72
C VAL A 282 -11.31 11.41 -11.46
N VAL A 283 -11.23 11.44 -12.80
CA VAL A 283 -12.32 11.73 -13.71
C VAL A 283 -12.52 10.55 -14.66
N HIS A 284 -13.76 10.15 -14.85
CA HIS A 284 -14.15 9.21 -15.90
C HIS A 284 -14.14 9.95 -17.25
N LEU A 285 -13.13 9.74 -18.10
CA LEU A 285 -12.91 10.55 -19.29
C LEU A 285 -14.07 10.49 -20.28
N GLN A 286 -14.60 9.31 -20.61
CA GLN A 286 -15.69 9.16 -21.58
C GLN A 286 -16.99 9.85 -21.13
N LYS A 287 -17.18 10.07 -19.83
CA LYS A 287 -18.35 10.75 -19.27
C LYS A 287 -18.07 12.17 -18.80
N SER A 288 -16.82 12.60 -18.86
CA SER A 288 -16.36 13.90 -18.33
C SER A 288 -16.89 14.18 -16.93
N ARG A 289 -16.87 13.13 -16.06
CA ARG A 289 -17.50 13.17 -14.74
C ARG A 289 -16.51 12.77 -13.66
N PRO A 290 -16.43 13.50 -12.51
CA PRO A 290 -15.65 13.08 -11.36
C PRO A 290 -16.04 11.67 -10.90
N ALA A 291 -15.04 10.85 -10.55
CA ALA A 291 -15.26 9.47 -10.12
C ALA A 291 -16.21 9.34 -8.93
N ALA A 292 -16.17 10.29 -7.99
CA ALA A 292 -17.10 10.35 -6.86
C ALA A 292 -18.58 10.47 -7.27
N GLY A 293 -18.87 11.01 -8.46
CA GLY A 293 -20.22 11.13 -9.02
C GLY A 293 -20.65 9.96 -9.91
N CYS A 294 -19.79 8.96 -10.12
CA CYS A 294 -20.10 7.76 -10.91
C CYS A 294 -20.81 6.70 -10.05
N SER A 295 -21.47 5.74 -10.69
CA SER A 295 -22.07 4.58 -9.99
C SER A 295 -20.98 3.72 -9.34
N THR A 296 -21.33 2.88 -8.36
CA THR A 296 -20.39 2.00 -7.67
C THR A 296 -19.66 1.07 -8.63
N GLY A 297 -20.35 0.51 -9.63
CA GLY A 297 -19.73 -0.33 -10.66
C GLY A 297 -18.75 0.44 -11.55
N GLU A 298 -19.03 1.71 -11.88
CA GLU A 298 -18.10 2.56 -12.63
C GLU A 298 -16.88 2.97 -11.78
N GLN A 299 -17.10 3.28 -10.51
CA GLN A 299 -16.01 3.58 -9.58
C GLN A 299 -15.05 2.39 -9.45
N LYS A 300 -15.60 1.17 -9.33
CA LYS A 300 -14.80 -0.05 -9.30
C LYS A 300 -14.05 -0.27 -10.61
N ALA A 301 -14.70 -0.06 -11.74
CA ALA A 301 -14.07 -0.18 -13.06
C ALA A 301 -12.92 0.83 -13.25
N LEU A 302 -13.10 2.08 -12.81
CA LEU A 302 -12.05 3.11 -12.79
C LEU A 302 -10.88 2.70 -11.89
N LEU A 303 -11.16 2.17 -10.71
CA LEU A 303 -10.13 1.73 -9.77
C LEU A 303 -9.31 0.57 -10.34
N ILE A 304 -9.96 -0.41 -10.98
CA ILE A 304 -9.30 -1.51 -11.69
C ILE A 304 -8.44 -0.97 -12.83
N SER A 305 -8.96 -0.06 -13.64
CA SER A 305 -8.23 0.58 -14.74
C SER A 305 -6.94 1.24 -14.24
N ILE A 306 -7.01 2.02 -13.16
CA ILE A 306 -5.84 2.68 -12.55
C ILE A 306 -4.81 1.65 -12.06
N VAL A 307 -5.25 0.59 -11.41
CA VAL A 307 -4.35 -0.46 -10.89
C VAL A 307 -3.68 -1.24 -12.01
N LEU A 308 -4.39 -1.55 -13.09
CA LEU A 308 -3.82 -2.23 -14.25
C LEU A 308 -2.83 -1.32 -15.02
N ALA A 309 -3.18 -0.03 -15.20
CA ALA A 309 -2.27 0.97 -15.78
C ALA A 309 -0.99 1.11 -14.94
N HIS A 310 -1.15 1.17 -13.61
CA HIS A 310 -0.03 1.17 -12.68
C HIS A 310 0.83 -0.09 -12.80
N ALA A 311 0.23 -1.28 -12.86
CA ALA A 311 0.96 -2.54 -12.99
C ALA A 311 1.81 -2.59 -14.27
N ARG A 312 1.27 -2.09 -15.39
CA ARG A 312 1.99 -1.94 -16.66
C ARG A 312 3.18 -0.98 -16.52
N LEU A 313 2.99 0.18 -15.86
CA LEU A 313 4.08 1.15 -15.62
C LEU A 313 5.20 0.54 -14.78
N VAL A 314 4.87 -0.15 -13.69
CA VAL A 314 5.87 -0.81 -12.83
C VAL A 314 6.60 -1.90 -13.60
N SER A 315 5.90 -2.69 -14.40
CA SER A 315 6.50 -3.73 -15.23
C SER A 315 7.52 -3.16 -16.24
N LEU A 316 7.17 -2.04 -16.87
CA LEU A 316 8.07 -1.35 -17.82
C LEU A 316 9.29 -0.74 -17.13
N ASP A 317 9.13 -0.18 -15.95
CA ASP A 317 10.18 0.54 -15.23
C ASP A 317 11.14 -0.41 -14.49
N ARG A 318 10.60 -1.44 -13.84
CA ARG A 318 11.38 -2.38 -13.03
C ARG A 318 11.77 -3.66 -13.77
N GLY A 319 11.28 -3.86 -14.99
CA GLY A 319 11.47 -5.10 -15.74
C GLY A 319 10.73 -6.32 -15.16
N ALA A 320 9.89 -6.10 -14.14
CA ALA A 320 9.08 -7.13 -13.50
C ALA A 320 7.75 -6.54 -13.03
N ALA A 321 6.66 -7.25 -13.30
CA ALA A 321 5.34 -6.84 -12.87
C ALA A 321 5.21 -6.91 -11.33
N PRO A 322 4.43 -6.01 -10.70
CA PRO A 322 4.13 -6.10 -9.28
C PRO A 322 3.21 -7.28 -8.99
N LEU A 323 3.24 -7.81 -7.78
CA LEU A 323 2.21 -8.71 -7.31
C LEU A 323 0.87 -7.96 -7.21
N LEU A 324 -0.21 -8.58 -7.69
CA LEU A 324 -1.56 -8.05 -7.57
C LEU A 324 -2.32 -8.85 -6.49
N LEU A 325 -2.71 -8.19 -5.40
CA LEU A 325 -3.51 -8.81 -4.35
C LEU A 325 -4.95 -8.32 -4.48
N MET A 326 -5.85 -9.20 -4.93
CA MET A 326 -7.22 -8.83 -5.32
C MET A 326 -8.25 -9.60 -4.49
N ASP A 327 -8.78 -8.95 -3.47
CA ASP A 327 -9.77 -9.55 -2.59
C ASP A 327 -11.19 -9.34 -3.14
N GLU A 328 -11.91 -10.44 -3.38
CA GLU A 328 -13.30 -10.50 -3.87
C GLU A 328 -13.57 -9.66 -5.14
N ILE A 329 -12.54 -9.45 -5.98
CA ILE A 329 -12.64 -8.55 -7.13
C ILE A 329 -13.63 -9.04 -8.19
N ALA A 330 -13.74 -10.35 -8.38
CA ALA A 330 -14.57 -10.97 -9.42
C ALA A 330 -16.09 -10.90 -9.12
N ALA A 331 -16.48 -10.77 -7.85
CA ALA A 331 -17.88 -10.89 -7.42
C ALA A 331 -18.83 -9.83 -7.98
N HIS A 332 -18.33 -8.65 -8.35
CA HIS A 332 -19.13 -7.52 -8.81
C HIS A 332 -18.83 -7.09 -10.25
N LEU A 333 -18.13 -7.94 -11.01
CA LEU A 333 -17.89 -7.73 -12.43
C LEU A 333 -18.79 -8.65 -13.26
N ASP A 334 -19.30 -8.12 -14.38
CA ASP A 334 -19.92 -8.94 -15.41
C ASP A 334 -18.89 -9.91 -16.05
N SER A 335 -19.37 -10.90 -16.81
CA SER A 335 -18.53 -11.93 -17.43
C SER A 335 -17.45 -11.34 -18.33
N ASP A 336 -17.80 -10.33 -19.12
CA ASP A 336 -16.91 -9.75 -20.12
C ASP A 336 -15.77 -8.96 -19.46
N ARG A 337 -16.09 -8.17 -18.44
CA ARG A 337 -15.09 -7.47 -17.65
C ARG A 337 -14.21 -8.39 -16.83
N ARG A 338 -14.76 -9.52 -16.33
CA ARG A 338 -13.92 -10.53 -15.65
C ARG A 338 -12.92 -11.14 -16.60
N ALA A 339 -13.38 -11.60 -17.78
CA ALA A 339 -12.50 -12.17 -18.79
C ALA A 339 -11.39 -11.18 -19.19
N ALA A 340 -11.76 -9.93 -19.47
CA ALA A 340 -10.81 -8.90 -19.82
C ALA A 340 -9.83 -8.58 -18.68
N LEU A 341 -10.26 -8.56 -17.42
CA LEU A 341 -9.36 -8.40 -16.28
C LEU A 341 -8.30 -9.52 -16.24
N PHE A 342 -8.72 -10.76 -16.44
CA PHE A 342 -7.83 -11.92 -16.44
C PHE A 342 -6.86 -11.90 -17.61
N ASP A 343 -7.32 -11.51 -18.79
CA ASP A 343 -6.45 -11.33 -19.97
C ASP A 343 -5.40 -10.28 -19.73
N GLU A 344 -5.77 -9.13 -19.13
CA GLU A 344 -4.85 -8.05 -18.81
C GLU A 344 -3.81 -8.44 -17.75
N ILE A 345 -4.22 -9.15 -16.69
CA ILE A 345 -3.30 -9.69 -15.68
C ILE A 345 -2.26 -10.60 -16.34
N CYS A 346 -2.69 -11.49 -17.21
CA CYS A 346 -1.80 -12.40 -17.96
C CYS A 346 -0.90 -11.62 -18.94
N ALA A 347 -1.44 -10.61 -19.64
CA ALA A 347 -0.69 -9.80 -20.59
C ALA A 347 0.42 -8.96 -19.93
N VAL A 348 0.18 -8.45 -18.73
CA VAL A 348 1.19 -7.73 -17.92
C VAL A 348 2.24 -8.71 -17.35
N GLY A 349 1.94 -10.01 -17.30
CA GLY A 349 2.79 -11.01 -16.66
C GLY A 349 2.79 -10.90 -15.13
N ALA A 350 1.74 -10.35 -14.55
CA ALA A 350 1.65 -10.19 -13.12
C ALA A 350 1.16 -11.48 -12.45
N GLN A 351 1.85 -11.91 -11.39
CA GLN A 351 1.28 -12.91 -10.50
C GLN A 351 0.19 -12.24 -9.64
N ALA A 352 -1.07 -12.56 -9.91
CA ALA A 352 -2.20 -12.07 -9.14
C ALA A 352 -2.63 -13.14 -8.11
N TRP A 353 -2.79 -12.73 -6.85
CA TRP A 353 -3.42 -13.52 -5.80
C TRP A 353 -4.84 -13.01 -5.63
N MET A 354 -5.81 -13.84 -5.97
CA MET A 354 -7.22 -13.47 -6.07
C MET A 354 -8.06 -14.33 -5.15
N THR A 355 -9.08 -13.75 -4.52
CA THR A 355 -10.02 -14.48 -3.67
C THR A 355 -11.42 -14.45 -4.26
N GLY A 356 -12.18 -15.51 -4.01
CA GLY A 356 -13.60 -15.59 -4.33
C GLY A 356 -14.29 -16.71 -3.56
N THR A 357 -15.62 -16.74 -3.60
CA THR A 357 -16.42 -17.83 -3.03
C THR A 357 -16.37 -19.07 -3.89
N ASP A 358 -16.52 -18.88 -5.21
CA ASP A 358 -16.75 -19.95 -6.17
C ASP A 358 -15.71 -19.95 -7.29
N ARG A 359 -15.33 -21.13 -7.74
CA ARG A 359 -14.38 -21.33 -8.84
C ARG A 359 -14.92 -20.81 -10.18
N GLU A 360 -16.23 -20.91 -10.39
CA GLU A 360 -16.92 -20.49 -11.61
C GLU A 360 -16.66 -19.03 -11.97
N LEU A 361 -16.46 -18.16 -10.96
CA LEU A 361 -16.11 -16.76 -11.18
C LEU A 361 -14.76 -16.56 -11.90
N PHE A 362 -13.93 -17.59 -11.94
CA PHE A 362 -12.56 -17.54 -12.46
C PHE A 362 -12.33 -18.49 -13.64
N GLU A 363 -13.38 -19.12 -14.18
CA GLU A 363 -13.28 -20.08 -15.30
C GLU A 363 -12.61 -19.49 -16.54
N ALA A 364 -12.77 -18.20 -16.80
CA ALA A 364 -12.14 -17.52 -17.93
C ALA A 364 -10.60 -17.51 -17.88
N PHE A 365 -9.97 -17.84 -16.75
CA PHE A 365 -8.52 -18.10 -16.71
C PHE A 365 -8.14 -19.41 -17.42
N GLY A 366 -8.98 -20.43 -17.38
CA GLY A 366 -8.61 -21.78 -17.82
C GLY A 366 -7.34 -22.26 -17.10
N ASP A 367 -6.38 -22.78 -17.87
CA ASP A 367 -5.09 -23.28 -17.37
C ASP A 367 -4.06 -22.16 -17.10
N ARG A 368 -4.41 -20.89 -17.33
CA ARG A 368 -3.53 -19.74 -17.10
C ARG A 368 -3.38 -19.37 -15.62
N ALA A 369 -4.19 -19.93 -14.73
CA ALA A 369 -4.10 -19.76 -13.29
C ALA A 369 -3.98 -21.10 -12.57
N GLN A 370 -3.50 -21.06 -11.34
CA GLN A 370 -3.53 -22.16 -10.41
C GLN A 370 -4.64 -21.93 -9.38
N PHE A 371 -5.35 -23.00 -9.03
CA PHE A 371 -6.51 -22.93 -8.16
C PHE A 371 -6.24 -23.62 -6.83
N PHE A 372 -6.63 -22.95 -5.76
CA PHE A 372 -6.53 -23.47 -4.40
C PHE A 372 -7.88 -23.36 -3.70
N ARG A 373 -8.27 -24.42 -3.02
CA ARG A 373 -9.41 -24.41 -2.11
C ARG A 373 -8.93 -24.12 -0.69
N VAL A 374 -9.55 -23.13 -0.07
CA VAL A 374 -9.29 -22.75 1.31
C VAL A 374 -10.50 -23.11 2.18
N ASP A 375 -10.27 -23.93 3.20
CA ASP A 375 -11.27 -24.35 4.15
C ASP A 375 -10.65 -24.46 5.55
N ASN A 376 -11.23 -23.77 6.54
CA ASN A 376 -10.76 -23.77 7.94
C ASN A 376 -9.24 -23.64 8.07
N ALA A 377 -8.66 -22.60 7.45
CA ALA A 377 -7.22 -22.34 7.41
C ALA A 377 -6.37 -23.51 6.84
N THR A 378 -6.97 -24.36 6.02
CA THR A 378 -6.27 -25.38 5.24
C THR A 378 -6.35 -25.01 3.77
N VAL A 379 -5.23 -25.13 3.06
CA VAL A 379 -5.13 -24.80 1.62
C VAL A 379 -4.76 -26.07 0.85
N ARG A 380 -5.48 -26.35 -0.22
CA ARG A 380 -5.23 -27.50 -1.10
C ARG A 380 -5.31 -27.07 -2.57
N GLY A 381 -4.38 -27.53 -3.40
CA GLY A 381 -4.46 -27.41 -4.86
C GLY A 381 -5.66 -28.19 -5.41
N VAL A 382 -6.32 -27.64 -6.44
CA VAL A 382 -7.56 -28.20 -7.04
C VAL A 382 -7.41 -28.27 -8.56
#